data_52fa03c16ddb9cd2297247c2664e69c8
#
_entry.id   52fa03c16ddb9cd2297247c2664e69c8
#
_cell.length_a   1.000
_cell.length_b   1.000
_cell.length_c   1.000
_cell.angle_alpha   90.00
_cell.angle_beta   90.00
_cell.angle_gamma   90.00
#
_symmetry.space_group_name_H-M   'P 1'
#
loop_
_entity.id
_entity.type
_entity.pdbx_description
1 polymer ?
#
loop_
_entity_poly.entity_id
_entity_poly.type
_entity_poly.pdbx_seq_one_letter_code
_entity_poly.pdbx_strand_id
1 'polypeptide(L)'
;MIDAGRRLFVEKGYAETATPEIVAAAGVTRGALYHHFEDKKALFQAVITSEAQAVAKSIEASSAPGDGPRVALIAGASAYFAAMAQPGRTRLLLMEAPAVLGWPAVAALDAENAEVSLRHGLAALLPEAGGLLGPLTTLLSAAFDRAAIAIEAGGERRDYEKAIAALVDGLADQLRR
;
A
#
# COMPACT_ATOMS: atom_id res chain seq x y z
N MET A 1 -15.12 12.73 8.22
CA MET A 1 -14.38 12.19 9.39
C MET A 1 -13.09 11.52 8.97
N ILE A 2 -13.12 10.58 8.02
CA ILE A 2 -11.89 9.88 7.54
C ILE A 2 -10.85 10.88 7.04
N ASP A 3 -11.21 11.84 6.19
CA ASP A 3 -10.26 12.84 5.66
C ASP A 3 -9.68 13.74 6.75
N ALA A 4 -10.50 14.14 7.75
CA ALA A 4 -10.02 14.91 8.89
C ALA A 4 -9.08 14.09 9.77
N GLY A 5 -9.41 12.81 10.02
CA GLY A 5 -8.55 11.86 10.72
C GLY A 5 -7.21 11.67 9.98
N ARG A 6 -7.27 11.38 8.67
CA ARG A 6 -6.09 11.25 7.83
C ARG A 6 -5.14 12.46 7.96
N ARG A 7 -5.68 13.66 7.79
CA ARG A 7 -4.88 14.90 7.87
C ARG A 7 -4.16 15.02 9.21
N LEU A 8 -4.87 14.79 10.32
CA LEU A 8 -4.29 14.88 11.65
C LEU A 8 -3.28 13.77 11.93
N PHE A 9 -3.55 12.53 11.49
CA PHE A 9 -2.60 11.43 11.63
C PHE A 9 -1.33 11.66 10.79
N VAL A 10 -1.44 12.24 9.59
CA VAL A 10 -0.27 12.64 8.80
C VAL A 10 0.51 13.77 9.48
N GLU A 11 -0.17 14.73 10.07
CA GLU A 11 0.48 15.91 10.69
C GLU A 11 1.17 15.55 12.02
N LYS A 12 0.47 14.83 12.91
CA LYS A 12 0.89 14.59 14.30
C LYS A 12 1.28 13.14 14.61
N GLY A 13 0.89 12.19 13.77
CA GLY A 13 0.94 10.75 14.08
C GLY A 13 -0.27 10.28 14.88
N TYR A 14 -0.47 8.96 14.93
CA TYR A 14 -1.57 8.35 15.67
C TYR A 14 -1.55 8.68 17.16
N ALA A 15 -0.39 8.57 17.80
CA ALA A 15 -0.26 8.72 19.26
C ALA A 15 -0.71 10.12 19.71
N GLU A 16 -0.19 11.17 19.05
CA GLU A 16 -0.39 12.57 19.42
C GLU A 16 -1.73 13.16 18.92
N THR A 17 -2.48 12.44 18.11
CA THR A 17 -3.79 12.87 17.64
C THR A 17 -4.86 12.56 18.67
N ALA A 18 -5.52 13.60 19.22
CA ALA A 18 -6.60 13.45 20.18
C ALA A 18 -7.98 13.42 19.48
N THR A 19 -8.90 12.58 19.99
CA THR A 19 -10.28 12.49 19.46
C THR A 19 -11.02 13.83 19.40
N PRO A 20 -10.91 14.75 20.37
CA PRO A 20 -11.54 16.07 20.28
C PRO A 20 -11.05 16.92 19.11
N GLU A 21 -9.78 16.80 18.72
CA GLU A 21 -9.23 17.51 17.57
C GLU A 21 -9.83 16.99 16.26
N ILE A 22 -10.01 15.64 16.17
CA ILE A 22 -10.64 15.02 14.99
C ILE A 22 -12.09 15.50 14.85
N VAL A 23 -12.84 15.51 15.95
CA VAL A 23 -14.23 15.99 16.01
C VAL A 23 -14.31 17.44 15.54
N ALA A 24 -13.45 18.31 16.05
CA ALA A 24 -13.40 19.73 15.67
C ALA A 24 -13.02 19.89 14.19
N ALA A 25 -11.99 19.17 13.72
CA ALA A 25 -11.51 19.23 12.33
C ALA A 25 -12.52 18.68 11.32
N ALA A 26 -13.34 17.72 11.73
CA ALA A 26 -14.40 17.13 10.91
C ALA A 26 -15.71 17.93 10.92
N GLY A 27 -15.84 18.93 11.80
CA GLY A 27 -17.08 19.71 11.95
C GLY A 27 -18.26 18.87 12.46
N VAL A 28 -18.00 17.83 13.25
CA VAL A 28 -19.05 16.93 13.79
C VAL A 28 -19.10 16.98 15.30
N THR A 29 -20.12 16.37 15.90
CA THR A 29 -20.18 16.18 17.34
C THR A 29 -19.41 14.93 17.79
N ARG A 30 -19.00 14.89 19.07
CA ARG A 30 -18.39 13.72 19.66
C ARG A 30 -19.32 12.49 19.58
N GLY A 31 -20.62 12.68 19.78
CA GLY A 31 -21.64 11.63 19.65
C GLY A 31 -21.70 11.07 18.22
N ALA A 32 -21.62 11.93 17.20
CA ALA A 32 -21.59 11.52 15.81
C ALA A 32 -20.34 10.69 15.47
N LEU A 33 -19.19 11.02 16.04
CA LEU A 33 -17.96 10.23 15.83
C LEU A 33 -18.13 8.83 16.42
N TYR A 34 -18.58 8.72 17.69
CA TYR A 34 -18.76 7.43 18.36
C TYR A 34 -19.95 6.60 17.83
N HIS A 35 -20.85 7.22 17.08
CA HIS A 35 -21.88 6.49 16.34
C HIS A 35 -21.29 5.72 15.14
N HIS A 36 -20.22 6.25 14.52
CA HIS A 36 -19.58 5.63 13.36
C HIS A 36 -18.35 4.78 13.70
N PHE A 37 -17.60 5.17 14.73
CA PHE A 37 -16.36 4.52 15.14
C PHE A 37 -16.36 4.29 16.63
N GLU A 38 -16.14 3.04 17.04
CA GLU A 38 -16.10 2.65 18.45
C GLU A 38 -15.05 3.46 19.24
N ASP A 39 -13.89 3.67 18.63
CA ASP A 39 -12.77 4.41 19.22
C ASP A 39 -11.88 5.07 18.15
N LYS A 40 -10.80 5.72 18.61
CA LYS A 40 -9.78 6.33 17.72
C LYS A 40 -9.10 5.28 16.82
N LYS A 41 -8.92 4.04 17.33
CA LYS A 41 -8.29 2.95 16.58
C LYS A 41 -9.17 2.48 15.42
N ALA A 42 -10.49 2.39 15.61
CA ALA A 42 -11.45 2.05 14.56
C ALA A 42 -11.46 3.13 13.45
N LEU A 43 -11.41 4.41 13.81
CA LEU A 43 -11.27 5.48 12.83
C LEU A 43 -9.92 5.41 12.10
N PHE A 44 -8.83 5.14 12.82
CA PHE A 44 -7.50 4.97 12.22
C PHE A 44 -7.50 3.81 11.22
N GLN A 45 -8.08 2.67 11.59
CA GLN A 45 -8.23 1.52 10.70
C GLN A 45 -9.00 1.89 9.41
N ALA A 46 -10.08 2.68 9.52
CA ALA A 46 -10.83 3.14 8.35
C ALA A 46 -9.99 4.06 7.45
N VAL A 47 -9.14 4.92 8.04
CA VAL A 47 -8.18 5.74 7.29
C VAL A 47 -7.17 4.84 6.56
N ILE A 48 -6.57 3.88 7.24
CA ILE A 48 -5.59 2.95 6.66
C ILE A 48 -6.23 2.13 5.52
N THR A 49 -7.45 1.63 5.71
CA THR A 49 -8.20 0.92 4.67
C THR A 49 -8.43 1.81 3.43
N SER A 50 -8.82 3.07 3.63
CA SER A 50 -9.01 4.02 2.54
C SER A 50 -7.71 4.31 1.78
N GLU A 51 -6.58 4.44 2.48
CA GLU A 51 -5.27 4.65 1.86
C GLU A 51 -4.81 3.42 1.07
N ALA A 52 -4.98 2.20 1.60
CA ALA A 52 -4.65 0.96 0.90
C ALA A 52 -5.49 0.78 -0.38
N GLN A 53 -6.79 1.04 -0.29
CA GLN A 53 -7.68 1.01 -1.46
C GLN A 53 -7.29 2.04 -2.53
N ALA A 54 -6.86 3.23 -2.13
CA ALA A 54 -6.39 4.26 -3.07
C ALA A 54 -5.11 3.81 -3.80
N VAL A 55 -4.20 3.11 -3.12
CA VAL A 55 -3.01 2.51 -3.73
C VAL A 55 -3.41 1.43 -4.73
N ALA A 56 -4.25 0.48 -4.33
CA ALA A 56 -4.72 -0.60 -5.20
C ALA A 56 -5.41 -0.05 -6.47
N LYS A 57 -6.30 0.92 -6.32
CA LYS A 57 -6.96 1.59 -7.44
C LYS A 57 -5.98 2.28 -8.39
N SER A 58 -4.91 2.87 -7.88
CA SER A 58 -3.86 3.49 -8.72
C SER A 58 -3.11 2.43 -9.53
N ILE A 59 -2.83 1.27 -8.94
CA ILE A 59 -2.17 0.14 -9.61
C ILE A 59 -3.09 -0.41 -10.70
N GLU A 60 -4.35 -0.67 -10.39
CA GLU A 60 -5.35 -1.19 -11.36
C GLU A 60 -5.51 -0.26 -12.56
N ALA A 61 -5.51 1.05 -12.35
CA ALA A 61 -5.65 2.04 -13.42
C ALA A 61 -4.38 2.22 -14.27
N SER A 62 -3.25 1.60 -13.92
CA SER A 62 -1.95 1.84 -14.57
C SER A 62 -1.71 1.01 -15.82
N SER A 63 -2.44 -0.10 -16.02
CA SER A 63 -2.28 -0.98 -17.17
C SER A 63 -3.38 -0.70 -18.23
N ALA A 64 -2.99 -0.76 -19.50
CA ALA A 64 -3.93 -0.62 -20.60
C ALA A 64 -4.38 -1.99 -21.13
N PRO A 65 -5.60 -2.09 -21.69
CA PRO A 65 -6.02 -3.30 -22.40
C PRO A 65 -5.06 -3.65 -23.54
N GLY A 66 -4.51 -4.87 -23.52
CA GLY A 66 -3.55 -5.34 -24.53
C GLY A 66 -2.09 -5.23 -24.12
N ASP A 67 -1.77 -4.64 -22.97
CA ASP A 67 -0.41 -4.69 -22.43
C ASP A 67 0.02 -6.14 -22.15
N GLY A 68 1.25 -6.47 -22.53
CA GLY A 68 1.84 -7.76 -22.14
C GLY A 68 2.08 -7.82 -20.62
N PRO A 69 2.09 -9.04 -20.01
CA PRO A 69 2.19 -9.20 -18.56
C PRO A 69 3.35 -8.45 -17.91
N ARG A 70 4.52 -8.42 -18.56
CA ARG A 70 5.68 -7.67 -18.08
C ARG A 70 5.43 -6.17 -18.06
N VAL A 71 4.86 -5.62 -19.13
CA VAL A 71 4.58 -4.18 -19.24
C VAL A 71 3.58 -3.77 -18.17
N ALA A 72 2.49 -4.54 -18.02
CA ALA A 72 1.48 -4.29 -17.00
C ALA A 72 2.07 -4.33 -15.57
N LEU A 73 2.93 -5.32 -15.29
CA LEU A 73 3.56 -5.45 -13.95
C LEU A 73 4.49 -4.26 -13.65
N ILE A 74 5.30 -3.82 -14.62
CA ILE A 74 6.20 -2.67 -14.44
C ILE A 74 5.39 -1.36 -14.33
N ALA A 75 4.32 -1.20 -15.10
CA ALA A 75 3.40 -0.06 -14.96
C ALA A 75 2.76 -0.03 -13.56
N GLY A 76 2.31 -1.19 -13.05
CA GLY A 76 1.80 -1.34 -11.69
C GLY A 76 2.83 -0.96 -10.62
N ALA A 77 4.09 -1.38 -10.79
CA ALA A 77 5.20 -1.01 -9.92
C ALA A 77 5.41 0.52 -9.86
N SER A 78 5.42 1.16 -11.01
CA SER A 78 5.56 2.63 -11.08
C SER A 78 4.36 3.35 -10.45
N ALA A 79 3.14 2.85 -10.68
CA ALA A 79 1.92 3.38 -10.07
C ALA A 79 1.91 3.21 -8.55
N TYR A 80 2.38 2.08 -8.02
CA TYR A 80 2.57 1.87 -6.59
C TYR A 80 3.45 2.96 -5.98
N PHE A 81 4.66 3.18 -6.52
CA PHE A 81 5.56 4.21 -6.00
C PHE A 81 4.98 5.63 -6.16
N ALA A 82 4.25 5.90 -7.24
CA ALA A 82 3.55 7.17 -7.40
C ALA A 82 2.46 7.37 -6.34
N ALA A 83 1.70 6.33 -6.06
CA ALA A 83 0.66 6.36 -5.04
C ALA A 83 1.26 6.53 -3.64
N MET A 84 2.34 5.80 -3.32
CA MET A 84 3.03 5.88 -2.03
C MET A 84 3.70 7.24 -1.78
N ALA A 85 4.04 7.99 -2.83
CA ALA A 85 4.60 9.34 -2.73
C ALA A 85 3.61 10.41 -2.24
N GLN A 86 2.33 10.07 -2.05
CA GLN A 86 1.37 10.99 -1.40
C GLN A 86 1.84 11.30 0.03
N PRO A 87 1.83 12.60 0.44
CA PRO A 87 2.36 13.01 1.74
C PRO A 87 1.84 12.16 2.90
N GLY A 88 2.75 11.56 3.65
CA GLY A 88 2.51 10.77 4.84
C GLY A 88 1.94 9.37 4.61
N ARG A 89 1.63 8.97 3.38
CA ARG A 89 1.03 7.65 3.09
C ARG A 89 1.96 6.50 3.45
N THR A 90 3.22 6.57 3.05
CA THR A 90 4.22 5.54 3.39
C THR A 90 4.34 5.37 4.89
N ARG A 91 4.43 6.48 5.65
CA ARG A 91 4.47 6.43 7.11
C ARG A 91 3.20 5.81 7.70
N LEU A 92 2.01 6.23 7.26
CA LEU A 92 0.74 5.70 7.74
C LEU A 92 0.62 4.20 7.50
N LEU A 93 0.84 3.75 6.25
CA LEU A 93 0.64 2.35 5.85
C LEU A 93 1.75 1.42 6.37
N LEU A 94 3.03 1.82 6.24
CA LEU A 94 4.14 0.91 6.45
C LEU A 94 4.82 1.04 7.83
N MET A 95 4.52 2.10 8.59
CA MET A 95 5.13 2.33 9.90
C MET A 95 4.09 2.40 11.02
N GLU A 96 3.07 3.26 10.90
CA GLU A 96 2.08 3.45 11.97
C GLU A 96 1.03 2.34 12.00
N ALA A 97 0.55 1.88 10.82
CA ALA A 97 -0.46 0.83 10.78
C ALA A 97 0.01 -0.47 11.46
N PRO A 98 1.22 -1.01 11.21
CA PRO A 98 1.70 -2.18 11.93
C PRO A 98 1.83 -1.97 13.44
N ALA A 99 2.26 -0.77 13.87
CA ALA A 99 2.43 -0.44 15.29
C ALA A 99 1.10 -0.32 16.04
N VAL A 100 0.05 0.19 15.38
CA VAL A 100 -1.27 0.48 16.00
C VAL A 100 -2.24 -0.70 15.85
N LEU A 101 -2.34 -1.26 14.64
CA LEU A 101 -3.30 -2.31 14.31
C LEU A 101 -2.75 -3.72 14.53
N GLY A 102 -1.43 -3.86 14.49
CA GLY A 102 -0.74 -5.14 14.54
C GLY A 102 -0.54 -5.76 13.15
N TRP A 103 0.50 -6.57 13.04
CA TRP A 103 0.90 -7.20 11.79
C TRP A 103 -0.19 -8.05 11.12
N PRO A 104 -0.98 -8.89 11.84
CA PRO A 104 -2.03 -9.69 11.20
C PRO A 104 -3.09 -8.84 10.48
N ALA A 105 -3.49 -7.71 11.07
CA ALA A 105 -4.49 -6.82 10.47
C ALA A 105 -3.96 -6.13 9.20
N VAL A 106 -2.68 -5.71 9.23
CA VAL A 106 -2.04 -5.09 8.05
C VAL A 106 -1.84 -6.11 6.93
N ALA A 107 -1.39 -7.32 7.25
CA ALA A 107 -1.21 -8.38 6.27
C ALA A 107 -2.53 -8.79 5.59
N ALA A 108 -3.63 -8.86 6.36
CA ALA A 108 -4.96 -9.12 5.80
C ALA A 108 -5.41 -8.00 4.86
N LEU A 109 -5.16 -6.74 5.24
CA LEU A 109 -5.49 -5.59 4.41
C LEU A 109 -4.69 -5.57 3.10
N ASP A 110 -3.40 -5.89 3.14
CA ASP A 110 -2.53 -5.93 1.96
C ASP A 110 -2.96 -7.07 1.01
N ALA A 111 -3.27 -8.24 1.57
CA ALA A 111 -3.78 -9.39 0.82
C ALA A 111 -5.11 -9.13 0.10
N GLU A 112 -5.90 -8.16 0.53
CA GLU A 112 -7.17 -7.73 -0.08
C GLU A 112 -7.00 -6.55 -1.05
N ASN A 113 -5.82 -5.94 -1.13
CA ASN A 113 -5.59 -4.70 -1.89
C ASN A 113 -4.41 -4.85 -2.87
N ALA A 114 -3.27 -4.21 -2.60
CA ALA A 114 -2.14 -4.14 -3.53
C ALA A 114 -1.53 -5.51 -3.87
N GLU A 115 -1.50 -6.44 -2.91
CA GLU A 115 -0.95 -7.80 -3.12
C GLU A 115 -1.77 -8.60 -4.14
N VAL A 116 -3.09 -8.38 -4.24
CA VAL A 116 -3.94 -9.03 -5.26
C VAL A 116 -3.47 -8.68 -6.67
N SER A 117 -3.24 -7.40 -6.93
CA SER A 117 -2.77 -6.92 -8.24
C SER A 117 -1.39 -7.46 -8.57
N LEU A 118 -0.46 -7.46 -7.59
CA LEU A 118 0.87 -8.04 -7.74
C LEU A 118 0.80 -9.54 -8.07
N ARG A 119 0.00 -10.30 -7.34
CA ARG A 119 -0.20 -11.73 -7.56
C ARG A 119 -0.74 -12.05 -8.94
N HIS A 120 -1.73 -11.28 -9.41
CA HIS A 120 -2.29 -11.45 -10.76
C HIS A 120 -1.25 -11.15 -11.84
N GLY A 121 -0.49 -10.07 -11.69
CA GLY A 121 0.60 -9.72 -12.60
C GLY A 121 1.69 -10.78 -12.66
N LEU A 122 2.09 -11.32 -11.50
CA LEU A 122 3.07 -12.40 -11.41
C LEU A 122 2.53 -13.71 -12.00
N ALA A 123 1.28 -14.08 -11.74
CA ALA A 123 0.68 -15.28 -12.31
C ALA A 123 0.63 -15.23 -13.85
N ALA A 124 0.35 -14.05 -14.41
CA ALA A 124 0.35 -13.85 -15.87
C ALA A 124 1.77 -13.87 -16.47
N LEU A 125 2.77 -13.35 -15.75
CA LEU A 125 4.17 -13.31 -16.20
C LEU A 125 4.89 -14.64 -16.03
N LEU A 126 4.57 -15.37 -14.96
CA LEU A 126 5.24 -16.58 -14.49
C LEU A 126 4.25 -17.77 -14.40
N PRO A 127 3.66 -18.23 -15.50
CA PRO A 127 2.68 -19.31 -15.46
C PRO A 127 3.26 -20.62 -14.91
N GLU A 128 4.58 -20.80 -15.01
CA GLU A 128 5.31 -21.96 -14.51
C GLU A 128 5.64 -21.87 -13.00
N ALA A 129 5.33 -20.76 -12.33
CA ALA A 129 5.71 -20.56 -10.92
C ALA A 129 5.07 -21.59 -9.97
N GLY A 130 3.90 -22.15 -10.31
CA GLY A 130 3.24 -23.19 -9.51
C GLY A 130 3.14 -22.82 -8.02
N GLY A 131 3.64 -23.67 -7.15
CA GLY A 131 3.64 -23.46 -5.70
C GLY A 131 4.52 -22.30 -5.21
N LEU A 132 5.40 -21.75 -6.05
CA LEU A 132 6.25 -20.61 -5.70
C LEU A 132 5.51 -19.25 -5.86
N LEU A 133 4.37 -19.20 -6.54
CA LEU A 133 3.66 -17.94 -6.79
C LEU A 133 3.34 -17.16 -5.49
N GLY A 134 2.83 -17.84 -4.47
CA GLY A 134 2.53 -17.21 -3.18
C GLY A 134 3.78 -16.65 -2.50
N PRO A 135 4.82 -17.47 -2.24
CA PRO A 135 6.09 -16.97 -1.68
C PRO A 135 6.72 -15.82 -2.48
N LEU A 136 6.72 -15.88 -3.81
CA LEU A 136 7.24 -14.81 -4.66
C LEU A 136 6.42 -13.51 -4.53
N THR A 137 5.09 -13.63 -4.46
CA THR A 137 4.22 -12.47 -4.23
C THR A 137 4.57 -11.79 -2.91
N THR A 138 4.63 -12.54 -1.81
CA THR A 138 4.96 -12.00 -0.48
C THR A 138 6.34 -11.36 -0.43
N LEU A 139 7.37 -12.00 -1.03
CA LEU A 139 8.73 -11.45 -1.04
C LEU A 139 8.83 -10.17 -1.87
N LEU A 140 8.17 -10.13 -3.03
CA LEU A 140 8.16 -8.93 -3.87
C LEU A 140 7.33 -7.80 -3.23
N SER A 141 6.19 -8.10 -2.60
CA SER A 141 5.43 -7.10 -1.81
C SER A 141 6.33 -6.45 -0.76
N ALA A 142 7.03 -7.25 0.04
CA ALA A 142 7.98 -6.74 1.02
C ALA A 142 9.13 -5.92 0.40
N ALA A 143 9.60 -6.28 -0.81
CA ALA A 143 10.60 -5.49 -1.52
C ALA A 143 10.05 -4.14 -1.98
N PHE A 144 8.81 -4.08 -2.44
CA PHE A 144 8.12 -2.83 -2.78
C PHE A 144 7.97 -1.92 -1.56
N ASP A 145 7.52 -2.44 -0.43
CA ASP A 145 7.36 -1.68 0.81
C ASP A 145 8.70 -1.11 1.28
N ARG A 146 9.74 -1.93 1.26
CA ARG A 146 11.10 -1.49 1.64
C ARG A 146 11.62 -0.41 0.70
N ALA A 147 11.35 -0.52 -0.60
CA ALA A 147 11.71 0.49 -1.59
C ALA A 147 10.93 1.80 -1.36
N ALA A 148 9.61 1.74 -1.09
CA ALA A 148 8.80 2.92 -0.79
C ALA A 148 9.33 3.69 0.43
N ILE A 149 9.69 2.98 1.51
CA ILE A 149 10.31 3.58 2.70
C ILE A 149 11.65 4.26 2.35
N ALA A 150 12.47 3.61 1.51
CA ALA A 150 13.77 4.16 1.13
C ALA A 150 13.62 5.40 0.22
N ILE A 151 12.62 5.41 -0.67
CA ILE A 151 12.29 6.57 -1.51
C ILE A 151 11.81 7.75 -0.66
N GLU A 152 10.94 7.51 0.34
CA GLU A 152 10.50 8.56 1.28
C GLU A 152 11.68 9.14 2.07
N ALA A 153 12.70 8.32 2.38
CA ALA A 153 13.92 8.74 3.05
C ALA A 153 14.94 9.47 2.12
N GLY A 154 14.57 9.76 0.87
CA GLY A 154 15.39 10.51 -0.08
C GLY A 154 16.08 9.66 -1.16
N GLY A 155 15.76 8.38 -1.26
CA GLY A 155 16.25 7.52 -2.35
C GLY A 155 15.65 7.89 -3.70
N GLU A 156 16.44 7.74 -4.75
CA GLU A 156 16.00 8.04 -6.12
C GLU A 156 14.99 6.98 -6.62
N ARG A 157 13.74 7.36 -6.78
CA ARG A 157 12.65 6.48 -7.24
C ARG A 157 13.01 5.67 -8.48
N ARG A 158 13.62 6.31 -9.47
CA ARG A 158 14.00 5.68 -10.75
C ARG A 158 14.95 4.49 -10.55
N ASP A 159 15.81 4.53 -9.55
CA ASP A 159 16.75 3.44 -9.31
C ASP A 159 16.05 2.23 -8.67
N TYR A 160 15.07 2.46 -7.79
CA TYR A 160 14.22 1.39 -7.26
C TYR A 160 13.31 0.78 -8.33
N GLU A 161 12.74 1.58 -9.22
CA GLU A 161 11.97 1.08 -10.38
C GLU A 161 12.83 0.18 -11.28
N LYS A 162 14.08 0.56 -11.57
CA LYS A 162 15.02 -0.28 -12.32
C LYS A 162 15.39 -1.57 -11.57
N ALA A 163 15.63 -1.48 -10.26
CA ALA A 163 15.96 -2.64 -9.45
C ALA A 163 14.82 -3.66 -9.41
N ILE A 164 13.58 -3.20 -9.23
CA ILE A 164 12.39 -4.06 -9.28
C ILE A 164 12.24 -4.70 -10.68
N ALA A 165 12.42 -3.93 -11.75
CA ALA A 165 12.37 -4.47 -13.10
C ALA A 165 13.42 -5.58 -13.32
N ALA A 166 14.65 -5.36 -12.86
CA ALA A 166 15.71 -6.36 -12.95
C ALA A 166 15.39 -7.64 -12.14
N LEU A 167 14.78 -7.51 -10.93
CA LEU A 167 14.32 -8.65 -10.14
C LEU A 167 13.23 -9.44 -10.88
N VAL A 168 12.25 -8.76 -11.43
CA VAL A 168 11.14 -9.37 -12.18
C VAL A 168 11.66 -10.10 -13.43
N ASP A 169 12.56 -9.46 -14.19
CA ASP A 169 13.15 -10.05 -15.39
C ASP A 169 14.00 -11.29 -15.04
N GLY A 170 14.82 -11.21 -14.00
CA GLY A 170 15.62 -12.33 -13.51
C GLY A 170 14.79 -13.52 -13.06
N LEU A 171 13.65 -13.28 -12.38
CA LEU A 171 12.71 -14.33 -12.01
C LEU A 171 12.06 -14.98 -13.25
N ALA A 172 11.66 -14.17 -14.23
CA ALA A 172 11.06 -14.66 -15.46
C ALA A 172 12.04 -15.52 -16.28
N ASP A 173 13.30 -15.11 -16.36
CA ASP A 173 14.34 -15.88 -17.06
C ASP A 173 14.68 -17.20 -16.35
N GLN A 174 14.68 -17.20 -15.02
CA GLN A 174 15.01 -18.38 -14.23
C GLN A 174 13.91 -19.46 -14.27
N LEU A 175 12.64 -19.05 -14.26
CA LEU A 175 11.50 -19.97 -14.20
C LEU A 175 11.07 -20.49 -15.58
N ARG A 176 11.56 -19.92 -16.68
CA ARG A 176 11.33 -20.41 -18.05
C ARG A 176 12.33 -21.50 -18.48
N ARG A 177 13.35 -21.78 -17.66
CA ARG A 177 14.38 -22.81 -17.92
C ARG A 177 13.94 -24.17 -17.39
#